data_f9f89ab5540000bfe3f1b2dca61e1f6a
#
_entry.id   f9f89ab5540000bfe3f1b2dca61e1f6a
#
_cell.length_a   1.000
_cell.length_b   1.000
_cell.length_c   1.000
_cell.angle_alpha   90.00
_cell.angle_beta   90.00
_cell.angle_gamma   90.00
#
_symmetry.space_group_name_H-M   'P 1'
#
loop_
_entity.id
_entity.type
_entity.pdbx_description
1 polymer ?
#
loop_
_entity_poly.entity_id
_entity_poly.type
_entity_poly.pdbx_seq_one_letter_code
_entity_poly.pdbx_strand_id
1 'polypeptide(L)'
;MQEIIIAFDVDGTILNNEGIPPETPVHLRPQTSVNLEVVLLLQLLAKHMKNTKIIVWSGGGKEYAEGVVRRYGLERYVSRCYGKSDYDPDTEGEVDICFDDVHACELADKNLIVKMK
;
A
#
# COMPACT_ATOMS: atom_id res chain seq x y z
N MET A 1 -24.34 -0.91 4.68
CA MET A 1 -23.27 0.01 5.11
C MET A 1 -22.21 0.08 4.02
N GLN A 2 -21.74 1.27 3.70
CA GLN A 2 -20.76 1.45 2.64
C GLN A 2 -19.40 0.92 3.04
N GLU A 3 -18.73 0.24 2.13
CA GLU A 3 -17.39 -0.29 2.36
C GLU A 3 -16.36 0.83 2.37
N ILE A 4 -15.44 0.79 3.33
CA ILE A 4 -14.34 1.72 3.41
C ILE A 4 -13.14 1.13 2.67
N ILE A 5 -12.56 1.90 1.77
CA ILE A 5 -11.39 1.47 1.01
C ILE A 5 -10.15 2.22 1.50
N ILE A 6 -9.17 1.48 1.96
CA ILE A 6 -7.90 2.03 2.45
C ILE A 6 -6.79 1.54 1.53
N ALA A 7 -6.04 2.49 0.98
CA ALA A 7 -4.93 2.21 0.07
C ALA A 7 -3.60 2.45 0.77
N PHE A 8 -2.66 1.53 0.55
CA PHE A 8 -1.28 1.68 1.03
C PHE A 8 -0.37 1.76 -0.18
N ASP A 9 0.43 2.82 -0.23
CA ASP A 9 1.51 2.95 -1.19
C ASP A 9 2.64 1.97 -0.86
N VAL A 10 3.47 1.64 -1.83
CA VAL A 10 4.57 0.70 -1.62
C VAL A 10 5.85 1.43 -1.26
N ASP A 11 6.42 2.17 -2.21
CA ASP A 11 7.74 2.80 -2.01
C ASP A 11 7.64 3.97 -1.05
N GLY A 12 8.44 3.93 0.02
CA GLY A 12 8.43 4.95 1.06
C GLY A 12 7.33 4.78 2.09
N THR A 13 6.45 3.80 1.94
CA THR A 13 5.36 3.52 2.88
C THR A 13 5.51 2.10 3.44
N ILE A 14 5.15 1.08 2.67
CA ILE A 14 5.40 -0.31 3.08
C ILE A 14 6.90 -0.60 3.05
N LEU A 15 7.61 -0.10 2.05
CA LEU A 15 9.03 -0.28 1.90
C LEU A 15 9.79 0.99 2.28
N ASN A 16 10.86 0.79 3.05
CA ASN A 16 11.84 1.83 3.30
C ASN A 16 12.81 1.85 2.12
N ASN A 17 12.85 2.98 1.42
CA ASN A 17 13.69 3.12 0.22
C ASN A 17 15.06 3.75 0.51
N GLU A 18 15.34 4.06 1.76
CA GLU A 18 16.60 4.71 2.11
C GLU A 18 17.80 3.84 1.72
N GLY A 19 18.67 4.38 0.88
CA GLY A 19 19.85 3.68 0.43
C GLY A 19 19.62 2.57 -0.58
N ILE A 20 18.38 2.40 -1.06
CA ILE A 20 18.04 1.35 -2.00
C ILE A 20 17.60 2.00 -3.32
N PRO A 21 18.25 1.69 -4.46
CA PRO A 21 17.81 2.23 -5.74
C PRO A 21 16.37 1.84 -6.04
N PRO A 22 15.55 2.78 -6.59
CA PRO A 22 14.13 2.51 -6.85
C PRO A 22 13.87 1.33 -7.77
N GLU A 23 14.78 1.07 -8.71
CA GLU A 23 14.66 0.00 -9.69
C GLU A 23 15.05 -1.38 -9.14
N THR A 24 15.45 -1.46 -7.88
CA THR A 24 15.88 -2.73 -7.29
C THR A 24 14.70 -3.69 -7.22
N PRO A 25 14.82 -4.90 -7.82
CA PRO A 25 13.75 -5.90 -7.72
C PRO A 25 13.45 -6.27 -6.28
N VAL A 26 12.18 -6.57 -5.98
CA VAL A 26 11.73 -6.87 -4.62
C VAL A 26 12.54 -8.00 -4.00
N HIS A 27 12.82 -9.06 -4.76
CA HIS A 27 13.54 -10.22 -4.23
C HIS A 27 15.01 -9.94 -3.89
N LEU A 28 15.56 -8.85 -4.39
CA LEU A 28 16.94 -8.44 -4.09
C LEU A 28 17.02 -7.41 -2.96
N ARG A 29 15.89 -6.93 -2.45
CA ARG A 29 15.89 -5.97 -1.35
C ARG A 29 16.15 -6.68 -0.02
N PRO A 30 16.87 -6.04 0.90
CA PRO A 30 17.05 -6.60 2.25
C PRO A 30 15.70 -6.79 2.94
N GLN A 31 15.58 -7.81 3.78
CA GLN A 31 14.37 -8.03 4.58
C GLN A 31 14.08 -6.84 5.49
N THR A 32 15.12 -6.14 5.92
CA THR A 32 15.01 -4.95 6.75
C THR A 32 14.47 -3.73 5.98
N SER A 33 14.28 -3.84 4.68
CA SER A 33 13.74 -2.73 3.90
C SER A 33 12.23 -2.53 4.12
N VAL A 34 11.56 -3.48 4.77
CA VAL A 34 10.13 -3.35 5.05
C VAL A 34 9.92 -2.44 6.27
N ASN A 35 8.89 -1.60 6.20
CA ASN A 35 8.50 -0.75 7.33
C ASN A 35 7.52 -1.54 8.21
N LEU A 36 8.05 -2.12 9.28
CA LEU A 36 7.26 -3.00 10.16
C LEU A 36 6.08 -2.29 10.80
N GLU A 37 6.22 -1.01 11.16
CA GLU A 37 5.11 -0.26 11.76
C GLU A 37 3.94 -0.13 10.80
N VAL A 38 4.20 0.15 9.54
CA VAL A 38 3.17 0.25 8.51
C VAL A 38 2.54 -1.13 8.24
N VAL A 39 3.35 -2.17 8.17
CA VAL A 39 2.85 -3.54 7.99
C VAL A 39 1.92 -3.93 9.15
N LEU A 40 2.32 -3.64 10.38
CA LEU A 40 1.48 -3.91 11.54
C LEU A 40 0.18 -3.12 11.50
N LEU A 41 0.24 -1.86 11.10
CA LEU A 41 -0.96 -1.03 10.96
C LEU A 41 -1.91 -1.63 9.92
N LEU A 42 -1.39 -2.02 8.76
CA LEU A 42 -2.17 -2.65 7.71
C LEU A 42 -2.88 -3.90 8.24
N GLN A 43 -2.15 -4.76 8.95
CA GLN A 43 -2.70 -5.99 9.51
C GLN A 43 -3.78 -5.70 10.55
N LEU A 44 -3.57 -4.72 11.42
CA LEU A 44 -4.54 -4.36 12.44
C LEU A 44 -5.81 -3.80 11.83
N LEU A 45 -5.69 -2.94 10.82
CA LEU A 45 -6.85 -2.41 10.13
C LEU A 45 -7.64 -3.52 9.44
N ALA A 46 -6.95 -4.44 8.78
CA ALA A 46 -7.61 -5.55 8.09
C ALA A 46 -8.35 -6.47 9.08
N LYS A 47 -7.78 -6.70 10.26
CA LYS A 47 -8.36 -7.60 11.26
C LYS A 47 -9.52 -6.99 12.01
N HIS A 48 -9.44 -5.71 12.33
CA HIS A 48 -10.33 -5.10 13.32
C HIS A 48 -11.35 -4.12 12.76
N MET A 49 -11.14 -3.59 11.58
CA MET A 49 -12.11 -2.69 10.96
C MET A 49 -13.07 -3.47 10.08
N LYS A 50 -14.34 -3.46 10.45
CA LYS A 50 -15.40 -4.10 9.67
C LYS A 50 -15.73 -3.25 8.44
N ASN A 51 -16.19 -3.91 7.39
CA ASN A 51 -16.55 -3.27 6.12
C ASN A 51 -15.38 -2.48 5.51
N THR A 52 -14.18 -2.98 5.68
CA THR A 52 -12.97 -2.34 5.18
C THR A 52 -12.27 -3.22 4.17
N LYS A 53 -11.89 -2.61 3.08
CA LYS A 53 -11.12 -3.25 2.02
C LYS A 53 -9.74 -2.60 1.98
N ILE A 54 -8.71 -3.41 2.14
CA ILE A 54 -7.33 -2.93 2.07
C ILE A 54 -6.80 -3.22 0.66
N ILE A 55 -6.32 -2.18 0.00
CA ILE A 55 -5.64 -2.33 -1.28
C ILE A 55 -4.21 -1.82 -1.17
N VAL A 56 -3.34 -2.37 -2.00
CA VAL A 56 -1.96 -1.91 -2.14
C VAL A 56 -1.78 -1.46 -3.57
N TRP A 57 -1.27 -0.25 -3.76
CA TRP A 57 -1.02 0.26 -5.09
C TRP A 57 0.38 0.87 -5.20
N SER A 58 0.88 0.90 -6.42
CA SER A 58 2.23 1.40 -6.68
C SER A 58 2.32 2.10 -8.04
N GLY A 59 3.12 3.14 -8.09
CA GLY A 59 3.52 3.76 -9.36
C GLY A 59 4.35 2.82 -10.23
N GLY A 60 4.94 1.79 -9.62
CA GLY A 60 5.69 0.75 -10.34
C GLY A 60 4.83 -0.34 -10.97
N GLY A 61 3.52 -0.30 -10.76
CA GLY A 61 2.59 -1.21 -11.39
C GLY A 61 2.04 -2.29 -10.48
N LYS A 62 1.00 -2.97 -10.97
CA LYS A 62 0.29 -4.01 -10.24
C LYS A 62 1.20 -5.18 -9.86
N GLU A 63 2.00 -5.66 -10.80
CA GLU A 63 2.86 -6.81 -10.56
C GLU A 63 3.90 -6.54 -9.49
N TYR A 64 4.43 -5.32 -9.47
CA TYR A 64 5.37 -4.91 -8.44
C TYR A 64 4.69 -4.91 -7.06
N ALA A 65 3.49 -4.34 -6.97
CA ALA A 65 2.72 -4.32 -5.74
C ALA A 65 2.41 -5.74 -5.24
N GLU A 66 2.00 -6.62 -6.15
CA GLU A 66 1.74 -8.03 -5.83
C GLU A 66 2.99 -8.74 -5.32
N GLY A 67 4.14 -8.45 -5.91
CA GLY A 67 5.41 -9.01 -5.48
C GLY A 67 5.77 -8.61 -4.05
N VAL A 68 5.53 -7.36 -3.69
CA VAL A 68 5.77 -6.85 -2.34
C VAL A 68 4.82 -7.53 -1.34
N VAL A 69 3.54 -7.57 -1.66
CA VAL A 69 2.54 -8.21 -0.80
C VAL A 69 2.90 -9.68 -0.55
N ARG A 70 3.31 -10.39 -1.58
CA ARG A 70 3.70 -11.80 -1.47
C ARG A 70 4.95 -11.96 -0.64
N ARG A 71 5.95 -11.13 -0.89
CA ARG A 71 7.24 -11.25 -0.18
C ARG A 71 7.09 -11.09 1.33
N TYR A 72 6.22 -10.22 1.77
CA TYR A 72 6.06 -9.92 3.19
C TYR A 72 4.83 -10.58 3.83
N GLY A 73 4.23 -11.53 3.11
CA GLY A 73 3.17 -12.35 3.67
C GLY A 73 1.87 -11.60 3.95
N LEU A 74 1.56 -10.61 3.13
CA LEU A 74 0.39 -9.75 3.34
C LEU A 74 -0.84 -10.17 2.54
N GLU A 75 -0.76 -11.28 1.80
CA GLU A 75 -1.84 -11.69 0.88
C GLU A 75 -3.18 -11.87 1.58
N ARG A 76 -3.17 -12.37 2.81
CA ARG A 76 -4.40 -12.60 3.56
C ARG A 76 -5.07 -11.32 4.07
N TYR A 77 -4.33 -10.23 4.08
CA TYR A 77 -4.82 -8.94 4.58
C TYR A 77 -5.18 -7.95 3.47
N VAL A 78 -4.68 -8.19 2.27
CA VAL A 78 -4.84 -7.28 1.13
C VAL A 78 -5.85 -7.88 0.16
N SER A 79 -6.89 -7.11 -0.14
CA SER A 79 -7.94 -7.56 -1.06
C SER A 79 -7.46 -7.61 -2.50
N ARG A 80 -6.72 -6.59 -2.92
CA ARG A 80 -6.25 -6.49 -4.30
C ARG A 80 -5.09 -5.50 -4.41
N CYS A 81 -4.27 -5.70 -5.45
CA CYS A 81 -3.17 -4.81 -5.79
C CYS A 81 -3.44 -4.12 -7.12
N TYR A 82 -2.95 -2.89 -7.25
CA TYR A 82 -3.12 -2.08 -8.46
C TYR A 82 -1.84 -1.34 -8.80
N GLY A 83 -1.66 -1.02 -10.08
CA GLY A 83 -0.83 0.10 -10.47
C GLY A 83 -1.63 1.37 -10.21
N LYS A 84 -0.99 2.43 -9.73
CA LYS A 84 -1.70 3.68 -9.43
C LYS A 84 -2.41 4.26 -10.66
N SER A 85 -1.79 4.14 -11.82
CA SER A 85 -2.37 4.63 -13.07
C SER A 85 -3.53 3.78 -13.58
N ASP A 86 -3.69 2.56 -13.05
CA ASP A 86 -4.71 1.62 -13.51
C ASP A 86 -5.96 1.62 -12.62
N TYR A 87 -5.89 2.31 -11.50
CA TYR A 87 -7.01 2.35 -10.56
C TYR A 87 -8.09 3.30 -11.06
N ASP A 88 -9.30 2.77 -11.24
CA ASP A 88 -10.46 3.55 -11.68
C ASP A 88 -11.48 3.62 -10.55
N PRO A 89 -11.65 4.80 -9.92
CA PRO A 89 -12.61 4.94 -8.82
C PRO A 89 -14.06 4.68 -9.23
N ASP A 90 -14.39 4.89 -10.49
CA ASP A 90 -15.76 4.68 -10.97
C ASP A 90 -16.15 3.21 -10.99
N THR A 91 -15.20 2.32 -11.26
CA THR A 91 -15.46 0.87 -11.31
C THR A 91 -15.07 0.17 -10.02
N GLU A 92 -13.99 0.63 -9.34
CA GLU A 92 -13.43 -0.04 -8.17
C GLU A 92 -13.89 0.56 -6.85
N GLY A 93 -14.39 1.79 -6.87
CA GLY A 93 -14.79 2.53 -5.69
C GLY A 93 -13.79 3.61 -5.32
N GLU A 94 -14.26 4.65 -4.66
CA GLU A 94 -13.40 5.73 -4.20
C GLU A 94 -12.56 5.28 -3.01
N VAL A 95 -11.29 5.65 -3.01
CA VAL A 95 -10.40 5.39 -1.88
C VAL A 95 -10.69 6.42 -0.79
N ASP A 96 -11.06 5.95 0.39
CA ASP A 96 -11.40 6.82 1.52
C ASP A 96 -10.16 7.34 2.23
N ILE A 97 -9.18 6.45 2.45
CA ILE A 97 -7.96 6.79 3.18
C ILE A 97 -6.76 6.25 2.39
N CYS A 98 -5.75 7.07 2.23
CA CYS A 98 -4.52 6.67 1.57
C CYS A 98 -3.33 6.91 2.51
N PHE A 99 -2.51 5.88 2.70
CA PHE A 99 -1.23 6.01 3.38
C PHE A 99 -0.14 6.14 2.32
N ASP A 100 0.55 7.29 2.31
CA ASP A 100 1.60 7.59 1.35
C ASP A 100 2.72 8.34 2.08
N ASP A 101 3.92 8.35 1.49
CA ASP A 101 5.09 8.94 2.15
C ASP A 101 5.27 10.43 1.88
N VAL A 102 4.91 10.92 0.70
CA VAL A 102 5.29 12.26 0.26
C VAL A 102 4.13 13.10 -0.25
N HIS A 103 3.27 12.54 -1.05
CA HIS A 103 2.27 13.30 -1.79
C HIS A 103 0.85 12.87 -1.46
N ALA A 104 -0.04 13.86 -1.38
CA ALA A 104 -1.46 13.58 -1.29
C ALA A 104 -1.92 12.84 -2.54
N CYS A 105 -2.69 11.78 -2.33
CA CYS A 105 -3.28 11.04 -3.43
C CYS A 105 -4.57 11.71 -3.86
N GLU A 106 -4.64 12.16 -5.11
CA GLU A 106 -5.84 12.84 -5.61
C GLU A 106 -7.06 11.94 -5.68
N LEU A 107 -6.84 10.63 -5.62
CA LEU A 107 -7.92 9.64 -5.69
C LEU A 107 -8.54 9.31 -4.34
N ALA A 108 -8.02 9.88 -3.26
CA ALA A 108 -8.50 9.58 -1.92
C ALA A 108 -9.12 10.80 -1.26
N ASP A 109 -10.18 10.59 -0.48
CA ASP A 109 -10.80 11.64 0.31
C ASP A 109 -9.87 12.15 1.40
N LYS A 110 -9.10 11.24 2.01
CA LYS A 110 -8.18 11.57 3.08
C LYS A 110 -6.83 10.94 2.82
N ASN A 111 -5.80 11.73 3.03
CA ASN A 111 -4.43 11.29 2.83
C ASN A 111 -3.67 11.38 4.14
N LEU A 112 -3.05 10.27 4.53
CA LEU A 112 -2.20 10.21 5.70
C LEU A 112 -0.77 10.02 5.22
N ILE A 113 0.08 10.98 5.52
CA ILE A 113 1.47 10.96 5.08
C ILE A 113 2.30 10.19 6.10
N VAL A 114 2.96 9.14 5.63
CA VAL A 114 3.84 8.33 6.45
C VAL A 114 5.25 8.86 6.30
N LYS A 115 5.85 9.29 7.42
CA LYS A 115 7.22 9.76 7.40
C LYS A 115 8.13 8.67 7.91
N MET A 116 9.14 8.36 7.13
CA MET A 116 10.18 7.42 7.53
C MET A 116 11.17 8.12 8.45
N LYS A 117 11.57 7.43 9.47
CA LYS A 117 12.57 7.95 10.41
C LYS A 117 13.98 7.68 9.92
#